data_fea0cf095a30d8c271afc2ed301a2546
#
_entry.id   fea0cf095a30d8c271afc2ed301a2546
#
_cell.length_a   1.000
_cell.length_b   1.000
_cell.length_c   1.000
_cell.angle_alpha   90.00
_cell.angle_beta   90.00
_cell.angle_gamma   90.00
#
_symmetry.space_group_name_H-M   'P 1'
#
loop_
_entity.id
_entity.type
_entity.pdbx_description
1 polymer ?
#
loop_
_entity_poly.entity_id
_entity_poly.type
_entity_poly.pdbx_seq_one_letter_code
_entity_poly.pdbx_strand_id
1 'polypeptide(L)'
;MNIAVFTDKFSGTLTAHEVIDVIKENFGNFNIEADFFCVTDGGQESIEIFKSYGFKTESQYEELNCDGVYKNIETLNINKEIYFESAQLIGIDSKFKTKDINSSSLTNILNKVQVLGTGGSKTIDFGIGILSSLGMDFISNGETISDPKPKDFAFIDKVNASNFDTELNLKVLSDTHISLLGNNSCFDIFGPQKGLSSADIQNHKQQVERLIGLIETELKIDLNPQQKSSGAAGGLTFTLNQILGCEVLNGPEYFLKQTGLLNKLKKYDIGIFCEGKFDESSLEGKIIGELLNSFEGSSYFLGGQYKAEVNYFTNIFECGAKGIEQPRQYLSEATKELIKTFQKD
;
A
#
# COMPACT_ATOMS: atom_id res chain seq x y z
N MET A 1 -1.85 -15.80 31.20
CA MET A 1 -2.25 -14.64 30.36
C MET A 1 -1.37 -14.65 29.11
N ASN A 2 -1.97 -14.91 27.96
CA ASN A 2 -1.25 -15.00 26.68
C ASN A 2 -1.41 -13.66 25.94
N ILE A 3 -0.31 -13.01 25.61
CA ILE A 3 -0.28 -11.69 24.97
C ILE A 3 0.17 -11.86 23.53
N ALA A 4 -0.53 -11.20 22.60
CA ALA A 4 -0.09 -11.01 21.22
C ALA A 4 0.07 -9.51 20.89
N VAL A 5 1.12 -9.19 20.14
CA VAL A 5 1.39 -7.86 19.61
C VAL A 5 1.27 -7.92 18.08
N PHE A 6 0.36 -7.15 17.51
CA PHE A 6 0.14 -7.05 16.07
C PHE A 6 0.58 -5.67 15.60
N THR A 7 1.53 -5.62 14.69
CA THR A 7 2.18 -4.36 14.31
C THR A 7 2.18 -4.16 12.82
N ASP A 8 1.50 -3.12 12.34
CA ASP A 8 1.77 -2.52 11.04
C ASP A 8 2.88 -1.47 11.17
N LYS A 9 3.41 -1.00 10.04
CA LYS A 9 4.41 0.07 10.01
C LYS A 9 3.86 1.40 10.52
N PHE A 10 4.71 2.21 11.15
CA PHE A 10 4.40 3.60 11.45
C PHE A 10 4.87 4.46 10.27
N SER A 11 3.99 4.64 9.29
CA SER A 11 4.30 5.28 8.01
C SER A 11 5.15 6.54 8.15
N GLY A 12 6.29 6.57 7.45
CA GLY A 12 7.23 7.68 7.47
C GLY A 12 8.16 7.75 8.69
N THR A 13 8.07 6.79 9.65
CA THR A 13 8.91 6.80 10.86
C THR A 13 9.56 5.46 11.18
N LEU A 14 8.80 4.40 11.45
CA LEU A 14 9.30 3.07 11.82
C LEU A 14 8.68 1.97 10.97
N THR A 15 9.49 1.01 10.56
CA THR A 15 9.01 -0.26 9.98
C THR A 15 8.29 -1.09 11.05
N ALA A 16 7.47 -2.05 10.62
CA ALA A 16 6.80 -2.97 11.55
C ALA A 16 7.80 -3.75 12.42
N HIS A 17 8.94 -4.15 11.85
CA HIS A 17 10.00 -4.82 12.59
C HIS A 17 10.65 -3.91 13.64
N GLU A 18 10.93 -2.66 13.31
CA GLU A 18 11.50 -1.69 14.26
C GLU A 18 10.56 -1.38 15.41
N VAL A 19 9.24 -1.33 15.17
CA VAL A 19 8.23 -1.19 16.23
C VAL A 19 8.29 -2.40 17.16
N ILE A 20 8.33 -3.63 16.62
CA ILE A 20 8.48 -4.85 17.41
C ILE A 20 9.75 -4.83 18.24
N ASP A 21 10.89 -4.41 17.69
CA ASP A 21 12.16 -4.38 18.39
C ASP A 21 12.09 -3.50 19.64
N VAL A 22 11.49 -2.30 19.53
CA VAL A 22 11.29 -1.39 20.67
C VAL A 22 10.39 -2.01 21.73
N ILE A 23 9.29 -2.66 21.33
CA ILE A 23 8.37 -3.27 22.30
C ILE A 23 9.01 -4.48 22.97
N LYS A 24 9.71 -5.36 22.23
CA LYS A 24 10.43 -6.52 22.75
C LYS A 24 11.48 -6.13 23.78
N GLU A 25 12.28 -5.10 23.49
CA GLU A 25 13.28 -4.59 24.43
C GLU A 25 12.64 -4.17 25.76
N ASN A 26 11.55 -3.40 25.71
CA ASN A 26 10.85 -2.97 26.92
C ASN A 26 10.19 -4.15 27.65
N PHE A 27 9.53 -5.07 26.94
CA PHE A 27 8.93 -6.27 27.56
C PHE A 27 9.97 -7.16 28.24
N GLY A 28 11.14 -7.35 27.60
CA GLY A 28 12.25 -8.09 28.17
C GLY A 28 12.77 -7.49 29.47
N ASN A 29 12.85 -6.16 29.57
CA ASN A 29 13.28 -5.46 30.79
C ASN A 29 12.31 -5.65 31.98
N PHE A 30 11.07 -6.06 31.72
CA PHE A 30 10.03 -6.32 32.73
C PHE A 30 9.61 -7.78 32.81
N ASN A 31 10.32 -8.69 32.14
CA ASN A 31 10.03 -10.13 32.06
C ASN A 31 8.60 -10.46 31.61
N ILE A 32 8.09 -9.71 30.61
CA ILE A 32 6.78 -9.95 29.99
C ILE A 32 7.00 -10.82 28.75
N GLU A 33 6.33 -11.96 28.69
CA GLU A 33 6.31 -12.84 27.51
C GLU A 33 5.13 -12.48 26.61
N ALA A 34 5.38 -12.38 25.30
CA ALA A 34 4.37 -12.15 24.28
C ALA A 34 4.79 -12.75 22.93
N ASP A 35 3.80 -13.11 22.12
CA ASP A 35 4.02 -13.41 20.70
C ASP A 35 3.91 -12.12 19.87
N PHE A 36 4.81 -11.96 18.89
CA PHE A 36 4.91 -10.75 18.08
C PHE A 36 4.66 -11.07 16.62
N PHE A 37 3.79 -10.29 15.99
CA PHE A 37 3.37 -10.45 14.61
C PHE A 37 3.50 -9.13 13.85
N CYS A 38 4.43 -9.05 12.90
CA CYS A 38 4.37 -8.02 11.86
C CYS A 38 3.19 -8.35 10.94
N VAL A 39 2.40 -7.34 10.60
CA VAL A 39 1.27 -7.47 9.71
C VAL A 39 1.33 -6.41 8.60
N THR A 40 0.61 -6.61 7.50
CA THR A 40 0.68 -5.73 6.33
C THR A 40 -0.64 -5.68 5.58
N ASP A 41 -0.88 -4.55 4.94
CA ASP A 41 -1.97 -4.34 3.99
C ASP A 41 -1.67 -4.86 2.57
N GLY A 42 -0.53 -5.54 2.36
CA GLY A 42 -0.13 -6.09 1.05
C GLY A 42 0.61 -5.08 0.15
N GLY A 43 1.12 -3.99 0.71
CA GLY A 43 1.92 -2.98 0.01
C GLY A 43 3.40 -3.01 0.39
N GLN A 44 4.00 -1.83 0.55
CA GLN A 44 5.41 -1.67 0.93
C GLN A 44 5.76 -2.41 2.23
N GLU A 45 6.92 -3.09 2.28
CA GLU A 45 7.44 -3.94 3.35
C GLU A 45 6.78 -5.33 3.43
N SER A 46 5.79 -5.63 2.60
CA SER A 46 5.07 -6.91 2.66
C SER A 46 5.97 -8.11 2.42
N ILE A 47 6.99 -7.98 1.55
CA ILE A 47 7.95 -9.07 1.29
C ILE A 47 8.65 -9.50 2.57
N GLU A 48 9.22 -8.56 3.33
CA GLU A 48 9.92 -8.86 4.57
C GLU A 48 8.95 -9.41 5.64
N ILE A 49 7.72 -8.89 5.68
CA ILE A 49 6.70 -9.36 6.58
C ILE A 49 6.30 -10.80 6.24
N PHE A 50 6.01 -11.13 4.97
CA PHE A 50 5.71 -12.50 4.56
C PHE A 50 6.87 -13.47 4.86
N LYS A 51 8.12 -13.04 4.68
CA LYS A 51 9.31 -13.85 5.05
C LYS A 51 9.30 -14.20 6.55
N SER A 52 8.86 -13.30 7.42
CA SER A 52 8.75 -13.59 8.85
C SER A 52 7.76 -14.71 9.19
N TYR A 53 6.81 -15.01 8.28
CA TYR A 53 5.88 -16.14 8.34
C TYR A 53 6.41 -17.41 7.66
N GLY A 54 7.64 -17.38 7.15
CA GLY A 54 8.32 -18.55 6.56
C GLY A 54 8.17 -18.67 5.04
N PHE A 55 7.53 -17.69 4.38
CA PHE A 55 7.53 -17.64 2.91
C PHE A 55 8.93 -17.32 2.39
N LYS A 56 9.27 -17.83 1.22
CA LYS A 56 10.63 -17.75 0.67
C LYS A 56 10.68 -16.96 -0.61
N THR A 57 11.84 -16.34 -0.86
CA THR A 57 12.16 -15.73 -2.14
C THR A 57 12.04 -16.79 -3.25
N GLU A 58 11.27 -16.49 -4.28
CA GLU A 58 11.13 -17.31 -5.49
C GLU A 58 12.25 -17.00 -6.47
N SER A 59 12.43 -15.71 -6.79
CA SER A 59 13.43 -15.24 -7.74
C SER A 59 13.90 -13.82 -7.40
N GLN A 60 15.10 -13.51 -7.89
CA GLN A 60 15.65 -12.16 -7.85
C GLN A 60 15.93 -11.69 -9.28
N TYR A 61 15.69 -10.42 -9.55
CA TYR A 61 15.88 -9.79 -10.85
C TYR A 61 16.62 -8.46 -10.69
N GLU A 62 17.34 -8.06 -11.73
CA GLU A 62 17.84 -6.70 -11.84
C GLU A 62 16.95 -5.94 -12.84
N GLU A 63 16.21 -4.96 -12.37
CA GLU A 63 15.25 -4.20 -13.16
C GLU A 63 15.44 -2.69 -12.98
N LEU A 64 15.10 -1.91 -14.01
CA LEU A 64 15.07 -0.45 -13.93
C LEU A 64 13.86 0.01 -13.10
N ASN A 65 14.10 0.80 -12.07
CA ASN A 65 13.03 1.47 -11.35
C ASN A 65 12.53 2.72 -12.09
N CYS A 66 11.50 3.38 -11.55
CA CYS A 66 10.94 4.61 -12.15
C CYS A 66 11.91 5.80 -12.20
N ASP A 67 13.03 5.74 -11.48
CA ASP A 67 14.12 6.72 -11.55
C ASP A 67 15.17 6.38 -12.65
N GLY A 68 14.97 5.29 -13.41
CA GLY A 68 15.91 4.82 -14.41
C GLY A 68 17.21 4.23 -13.80
N VAL A 69 17.14 3.76 -12.55
CA VAL A 69 18.27 3.14 -11.84
C VAL A 69 18.00 1.64 -11.72
N TYR A 70 19.01 0.82 -12.04
CA TYR A 70 18.93 -0.61 -11.81
C TYR A 70 18.83 -0.93 -10.32
N LYS A 71 17.87 -1.74 -9.95
CA LYS A 71 17.65 -2.27 -8.60
C LYS A 71 17.57 -3.79 -8.63
N ASN A 72 18.17 -4.43 -7.65
CA ASN A 72 17.89 -5.82 -7.35
C ASN A 72 16.51 -5.88 -6.67
N ILE A 73 15.56 -6.56 -7.31
CA ILE A 73 14.22 -6.80 -6.81
C ILE A 73 14.03 -8.29 -6.55
N GLU A 74 13.07 -8.61 -5.69
CA GLU A 74 12.75 -10.00 -5.40
C GLU A 74 11.26 -10.26 -5.45
N THR A 75 10.93 -11.52 -5.76
CA THR A 75 9.58 -12.06 -5.69
C THR A 75 9.49 -13.15 -4.63
N LEU A 76 8.32 -13.35 -4.05
CA LEU A 76 8.07 -14.42 -3.09
C LEU A 76 7.15 -15.49 -3.65
N ASN A 77 7.37 -16.74 -3.24
CA ASN A 77 6.39 -17.79 -3.41
C ASN A 77 5.46 -17.81 -2.19
N ILE A 78 4.21 -17.44 -2.40
CA ILE A 78 3.15 -17.48 -1.40
C ILE A 78 2.15 -18.57 -1.80
N ASN A 79 2.30 -19.77 -1.23
CA ASN A 79 1.39 -20.89 -1.50
C ASN A 79 1.18 -21.19 -2.99
N LYS A 80 2.26 -21.18 -3.78
CA LYS A 80 2.32 -21.41 -5.25
C LYS A 80 1.92 -20.20 -6.11
N GLU A 81 1.62 -19.06 -5.53
CA GLU A 81 1.47 -17.79 -6.24
C GLU A 81 2.75 -16.97 -6.10
N ILE A 82 3.25 -16.41 -7.18
CA ILE A 82 4.41 -15.52 -7.16
C ILE A 82 3.92 -14.10 -6.88
N TYR A 83 4.31 -13.58 -5.72
CA TYR A 83 3.99 -12.25 -5.22
C TYR A 83 5.12 -11.27 -5.52
N PHE A 84 4.75 -10.05 -5.88
CA PHE A 84 5.67 -8.92 -6.06
C PHE A 84 5.12 -7.64 -5.42
N GLU A 85 5.99 -6.85 -4.86
CA GLU A 85 5.70 -5.56 -4.25
C GLU A 85 6.08 -4.43 -5.20
N SER A 86 5.08 -3.70 -5.73
CA SER A 86 5.30 -2.64 -6.74
C SER A 86 6.23 -1.52 -6.24
N ALA A 87 6.25 -1.27 -4.93
CA ALA A 87 7.09 -0.26 -4.30
C ALA A 87 8.59 -0.50 -4.51
N GLN A 88 9.02 -1.71 -4.83
CA GLN A 88 10.42 -1.97 -5.18
C GLN A 88 10.85 -1.20 -6.44
N LEU A 89 9.95 -0.95 -7.39
CA LEU A 89 10.23 -0.27 -8.66
C LEU A 89 9.65 1.15 -8.74
N ILE A 90 8.47 1.38 -8.13
CA ILE A 90 7.76 2.67 -8.19
C ILE A 90 7.52 3.28 -6.80
N GLY A 91 8.40 3.01 -5.85
CA GLY A 91 8.24 3.37 -4.43
C GLY A 91 8.22 4.87 -4.15
N ILE A 92 7.64 5.22 -3.01
CA ILE A 92 7.53 6.61 -2.52
C ILE A 92 8.89 7.26 -2.25
N ASP A 93 9.93 6.46 -2.08
CA ASP A 93 11.33 6.86 -1.87
C ASP A 93 12.03 7.35 -3.16
N SER A 94 11.38 7.27 -4.32
CA SER A 94 11.90 7.81 -5.58
C SER A 94 12.35 9.26 -5.43
N LYS A 95 13.49 9.61 -6.00
CA LYS A 95 14.10 10.95 -5.93
C LYS A 95 13.51 11.94 -6.92
N PHE A 96 12.86 11.45 -7.97
CA PHE A 96 12.26 12.31 -9.00
C PHE A 96 10.91 12.88 -8.54
N LYS A 97 10.53 13.98 -9.18
CA LYS A 97 9.18 14.54 -8.98
C LYS A 97 8.14 13.59 -9.56
N THR A 98 7.03 13.44 -8.89
CA THR A 98 5.92 12.57 -9.29
C THR A 98 5.44 12.78 -10.73
N LYS A 99 5.55 14.01 -11.27
CA LYS A 99 5.19 14.33 -12.65
C LYS A 99 6.20 13.83 -13.71
N ASP A 100 7.40 13.46 -13.28
CA ASP A 100 8.51 13.04 -14.16
C ASP A 100 8.71 11.52 -14.20
N ILE A 101 7.87 10.76 -13.51
CA ILE A 101 7.91 9.29 -13.42
C ILE A 101 6.57 8.68 -13.81
N ASN A 102 6.59 7.43 -14.23
CA ASN A 102 5.41 6.64 -14.55
C ASN A 102 5.57 5.18 -14.11
N SER A 103 4.60 4.35 -14.45
CA SER A 103 4.52 2.93 -14.06
C SER A 103 5.20 1.97 -15.04
N SER A 104 5.84 2.43 -16.11
CA SER A 104 6.41 1.57 -17.17
C SER A 104 7.44 0.55 -16.66
N SER A 105 8.19 0.90 -15.61
CA SER A 105 9.17 0.01 -14.98
C SER A 105 8.57 -1.29 -14.42
N LEU A 106 7.25 -1.36 -14.21
CA LEU A 106 6.58 -2.58 -13.75
C LEU A 106 6.34 -3.58 -14.88
N THR A 107 6.32 -3.17 -16.14
CA THR A 107 5.84 -4.00 -17.25
C THR A 107 6.57 -5.33 -17.37
N ASN A 108 7.90 -5.33 -17.22
CA ASN A 108 8.71 -6.55 -17.32
C ASN A 108 8.42 -7.60 -16.24
N ILE A 109 7.93 -7.17 -15.06
CA ILE A 109 7.66 -8.07 -13.95
C ILE A 109 6.21 -8.59 -13.95
N LEU A 110 5.26 -7.84 -14.53
CA LEU A 110 3.84 -8.20 -14.48
C LEU A 110 3.54 -9.58 -15.09
N ASN A 111 4.27 -9.98 -16.13
CA ASN A 111 4.12 -11.31 -16.78
C ASN A 111 4.82 -12.44 -15.99
N LYS A 112 5.59 -12.14 -14.95
CA LYS A 112 6.36 -13.08 -14.15
C LYS A 112 5.70 -13.40 -12.80
N VAL A 113 4.63 -12.66 -12.45
CA VAL A 113 3.98 -12.74 -11.14
C VAL A 113 2.48 -12.94 -11.25
N GLN A 114 1.87 -13.52 -10.23
CA GLN A 114 0.43 -13.72 -10.14
C GLN A 114 -0.25 -12.76 -9.16
N VAL A 115 0.52 -12.16 -8.25
CA VAL A 115 -0.01 -11.23 -7.23
C VAL A 115 0.87 -10.00 -7.14
N LEU A 116 0.26 -8.83 -7.27
CA LEU A 116 0.90 -7.52 -7.17
C LEU A 116 0.39 -6.74 -5.96
N GLY A 117 1.28 -6.43 -5.02
CA GLY A 117 1.01 -5.49 -3.94
C GLY A 117 1.21 -4.05 -4.41
N THR A 118 0.23 -3.16 -4.20
CA THR A 118 0.25 -1.80 -4.78
C THR A 118 0.54 -0.67 -3.81
N GLY A 119 0.53 -0.89 -2.50
CA GLY A 119 0.78 0.14 -1.49
C GLY A 119 2.21 0.70 -1.53
N GLY A 120 2.37 1.97 -1.15
CA GLY A 120 3.68 2.64 -1.05
C GLY A 120 4.24 3.20 -2.36
N SER A 121 3.43 3.32 -3.42
CA SER A 121 3.85 3.87 -4.72
C SER A 121 3.96 5.40 -4.72
N LYS A 122 4.86 5.94 -5.55
CA LYS A 122 4.97 7.38 -5.83
C LYS A 122 4.25 7.83 -7.09
N THR A 123 4.03 6.94 -8.06
CA THR A 123 3.40 7.27 -9.34
C THR A 123 1.98 7.82 -9.20
N ILE A 124 1.57 8.67 -10.16
CA ILE A 124 0.23 9.24 -10.29
C ILE A 124 -0.27 9.16 -11.74
N ASP A 125 0.33 8.31 -12.52
CA ASP A 125 0.10 8.18 -13.97
C ASP A 125 -1.08 7.30 -14.32
N PHE A 126 -1.88 6.88 -13.36
CA PHE A 126 -2.98 5.90 -13.44
C PHE A 126 -2.69 4.69 -14.36
N GLY A 127 -1.41 4.29 -14.48
CA GLY A 127 -0.99 3.13 -15.26
C GLY A 127 -0.69 3.41 -16.73
N ILE A 128 -0.65 4.67 -17.18
CA ILE A 128 -0.33 5.02 -18.59
C ILE A 128 1.03 4.47 -19.02
N GLY A 129 2.03 4.46 -18.14
CA GLY A 129 3.33 3.88 -18.45
C GLY A 129 3.24 2.39 -18.82
N ILE A 130 2.42 1.61 -18.11
CA ILE A 130 2.16 0.20 -18.47
C ILE A 130 1.41 0.11 -19.78
N LEU A 131 0.33 0.88 -19.99
CA LEU A 131 -0.42 0.85 -21.24
C LEU A 131 0.47 1.16 -22.45
N SER A 132 1.34 2.17 -22.34
CA SER A 132 2.29 2.51 -23.39
C SER A 132 3.27 1.37 -23.67
N SER A 133 3.80 0.74 -22.61
CA SER A 133 4.72 -0.40 -22.76
C SER A 133 4.07 -1.65 -23.34
N LEU A 134 2.74 -1.78 -23.20
CA LEU A 134 1.93 -2.86 -23.81
C LEU A 134 1.42 -2.50 -25.23
N GLY A 135 1.91 -1.43 -25.83
CA GLY A 135 1.64 -1.08 -27.22
C GLY A 135 0.52 -0.07 -27.46
N MET A 136 0.00 0.59 -26.41
CA MET A 136 -0.93 1.71 -26.58
C MET A 136 -0.15 3.00 -26.85
N ASP A 137 -0.35 3.61 -28.02
CA ASP A 137 0.29 4.88 -28.38
C ASP A 137 -0.47 6.07 -27.81
N PHE A 138 0.25 6.97 -27.14
CA PHE A 138 -0.22 8.27 -26.70
C PHE A 138 0.40 9.34 -27.60
N ILE A 139 -0.44 10.05 -28.33
CA ILE A 139 -0.05 10.92 -29.45
C ILE A 139 -0.27 12.38 -29.09
N SER A 140 0.69 13.22 -29.44
CA SER A 140 0.64 14.67 -29.33
C SER A 140 1.04 15.28 -30.67
N ASN A 141 0.16 16.12 -31.27
CA ASN A 141 0.39 16.78 -32.57
C ASN A 141 0.84 15.80 -33.68
N GLY A 142 0.32 14.58 -33.69
CA GLY A 142 0.61 13.54 -34.67
C GLY A 142 1.89 12.72 -34.39
N GLU A 143 2.60 12.99 -33.32
CA GLU A 143 3.80 12.22 -32.91
C GLU A 143 3.53 11.39 -31.67
N THR A 144 3.99 10.13 -31.65
CA THR A 144 3.88 9.25 -30.48
C THR A 144 4.86 9.66 -29.40
N ILE A 145 4.40 9.80 -28.17
CA ILE A 145 5.23 10.00 -26.97
C ILE A 145 5.70 8.61 -26.51
N SER A 146 7.00 8.34 -26.61
CA SER A 146 7.58 7.00 -26.37
C SER A 146 7.51 6.52 -24.92
N ASP A 147 7.46 7.42 -23.92
CA ASP A 147 7.40 7.11 -22.49
C ASP A 147 6.56 8.20 -21.77
N PRO A 148 5.22 8.19 -21.96
CA PRO A 148 4.34 9.24 -21.48
C PRO A 148 4.34 9.32 -19.94
N LYS A 149 4.46 10.53 -19.42
CA LYS A 149 4.51 10.85 -17.99
C LYS A 149 3.42 11.84 -17.63
N PRO A 150 3.07 12.01 -16.34
CA PRO A 150 2.04 12.97 -15.93
C PRO A 150 2.24 14.39 -16.44
N LYS A 151 3.48 14.85 -16.64
CA LYS A 151 3.77 16.17 -17.24
C LYS A 151 3.35 16.32 -18.70
N ASP A 152 3.22 15.19 -19.41
CA ASP A 152 2.89 15.15 -20.84
C ASP A 152 1.37 15.11 -21.08
N PHE A 153 0.59 14.83 -20.05
CA PHE A 153 -0.85 14.59 -20.13
C PHE A 153 -1.61 15.71 -20.83
N ALA A 154 -1.25 16.97 -20.57
CA ALA A 154 -1.92 18.13 -21.19
C ALA A 154 -1.75 18.18 -22.73
N PHE A 155 -0.73 17.54 -23.27
CA PHE A 155 -0.38 17.58 -24.69
C PHE A 155 -0.91 16.38 -25.49
N ILE A 156 -1.28 15.28 -24.83
CA ILE A 156 -1.84 14.10 -25.49
C ILE A 156 -3.21 14.45 -26.06
N ASP A 157 -3.37 14.36 -27.37
CA ASP A 157 -4.60 14.68 -28.08
C ASP A 157 -5.28 13.47 -28.71
N LYS A 158 -4.57 12.33 -28.81
CA LYS A 158 -5.11 11.09 -29.38
C LYS A 158 -4.47 9.86 -28.71
N VAL A 159 -5.24 8.77 -28.67
CA VAL A 159 -4.79 7.42 -28.28
C VAL A 159 -4.96 6.49 -29.49
N ASN A 160 -4.05 5.52 -29.65
CA ASN A 160 -4.16 4.47 -30.65
C ASN A 160 -3.79 3.12 -30.01
N ALA A 161 -4.71 2.17 -30.06
CA ALA A 161 -4.58 0.86 -29.44
C ALA A 161 -4.38 -0.29 -30.45
N SER A 162 -3.98 0.02 -31.69
CA SER A 162 -3.87 -0.99 -32.79
C SER A 162 -2.89 -2.12 -32.47
N ASN A 163 -1.88 -1.87 -31.63
CA ASN A 163 -0.85 -2.83 -31.23
C ASN A 163 -0.94 -3.20 -29.73
N PHE A 164 -2.04 -2.83 -29.09
CA PHE A 164 -2.19 -3.01 -27.64
C PHE A 164 -2.55 -4.43 -27.30
N ASP A 165 -1.77 -5.03 -26.38
CA ASP A 165 -2.00 -6.38 -25.82
C ASP A 165 -2.56 -6.27 -24.40
N THR A 166 -3.65 -6.98 -24.13
CA THR A 166 -4.40 -6.93 -22.87
C THR A 166 -4.29 -8.19 -22.00
N GLU A 167 -3.53 -9.21 -22.43
CA GLU A 167 -3.47 -10.49 -21.69
C GLU A 167 -2.57 -10.39 -20.45
N LEU A 168 -3.18 -10.10 -19.29
CA LEU A 168 -2.54 -10.22 -17.97
C LEU A 168 -3.38 -11.11 -17.04
N ASN A 169 -2.75 -12.14 -16.49
CA ASN A 169 -3.38 -12.98 -15.45
C ASN A 169 -2.80 -12.61 -14.08
N LEU A 170 -3.33 -11.54 -13.48
CA LEU A 170 -2.77 -10.91 -12.28
C LEU A 170 -3.86 -10.60 -11.26
N LYS A 171 -3.57 -10.86 -9.98
CA LYS A 171 -4.32 -10.37 -8.82
C LYS A 171 -3.63 -9.12 -8.28
N VAL A 172 -4.39 -8.06 -8.03
CA VAL A 172 -3.88 -6.78 -7.54
C VAL A 172 -4.37 -6.56 -6.12
N LEU A 173 -3.46 -6.44 -5.17
CA LEU A 173 -3.83 -6.18 -3.78
C LEU A 173 -3.99 -4.69 -3.54
N SER A 174 -5.14 -4.29 -3.00
CA SER A 174 -5.43 -2.91 -2.59
C SER A 174 -5.89 -2.88 -1.14
N ASP A 175 -5.40 -1.90 -0.40
CA ASP A 175 -5.72 -1.63 1.01
C ASP A 175 -6.70 -0.46 1.18
N THR A 176 -7.17 0.12 0.10
CA THR A 176 -7.99 1.33 0.12
C THR A 176 -9.27 1.16 -0.69
N HIS A 177 -10.34 1.82 -0.23
CA HIS A 177 -11.59 1.95 -0.96
C HIS A 177 -11.68 3.24 -1.79
N ILE A 178 -10.60 4.02 -1.84
CA ILE A 178 -10.55 5.32 -2.51
C ILE A 178 -10.60 5.13 -4.02
N SER A 179 -11.41 5.95 -4.68
CA SER A 179 -11.54 5.97 -6.13
C SER A 179 -10.45 6.80 -6.81
N LEU A 180 -10.25 6.59 -8.12
CA LEU A 180 -9.33 7.36 -8.94
C LEU A 180 -9.78 8.82 -9.06
N LEU A 181 -11.05 9.04 -9.41
CA LEU A 181 -11.68 10.37 -9.56
C LEU A 181 -12.92 10.49 -8.68
N GLY A 182 -13.48 11.69 -8.59
CA GLY A 182 -14.65 12.02 -7.78
C GLY A 182 -14.30 12.86 -6.56
N ASN A 183 -15.23 12.95 -5.60
CA ASN A 183 -15.00 13.63 -4.33
C ASN A 183 -14.08 12.77 -3.46
N ASN A 184 -13.04 13.38 -2.87
CA ASN A 184 -12.01 12.67 -2.11
C ASN A 184 -11.29 11.58 -2.93
N SER A 185 -10.87 11.92 -4.16
CA SER A 185 -10.12 11.03 -5.03
C SER A 185 -8.74 10.69 -4.45
N CYS A 186 -8.09 9.68 -5.01
CA CYS A 186 -6.73 9.33 -4.59
C CYS A 186 -5.73 10.48 -4.75
N PHE A 187 -5.96 11.40 -5.68
CA PHE A 187 -5.12 12.59 -5.86
C PHE A 187 -5.35 13.62 -4.76
N ASP A 188 -6.60 13.76 -4.26
CA ASP A 188 -6.91 14.65 -3.14
C ASP A 188 -6.27 14.15 -1.84
N ILE A 189 -6.32 12.83 -1.60
CA ILE A 189 -5.88 12.22 -0.34
C ILE A 189 -4.36 11.95 -0.35
N PHE A 190 -3.83 11.35 -1.40
CA PHE A 190 -2.43 10.93 -1.47
C PHE A 190 -1.53 11.88 -2.25
N GLY A 191 -2.09 12.82 -3.03
CA GLY A 191 -1.33 13.78 -3.83
C GLY A 191 -0.37 14.64 -3.01
N PRO A 192 -0.79 15.21 -1.86
CA PRO A 192 0.08 16.02 -1.01
C PRO A 192 1.36 15.29 -0.55
N GLN A 193 1.24 14.04 -0.09
CA GLN A 193 2.41 13.24 0.32
C GLN A 193 3.31 12.85 -0.86
N LYS A 194 2.77 12.86 -2.10
CA LYS A 194 3.53 12.65 -3.34
C LYS A 194 4.09 13.95 -3.91
N GLY A 195 3.94 15.08 -3.21
CA GLY A 195 4.52 16.38 -3.56
C GLY A 195 3.68 17.25 -4.50
N LEU A 196 2.36 16.99 -4.61
CA LEU A 196 1.45 17.82 -5.41
C LEU A 196 0.87 18.96 -4.57
N SER A 197 0.83 20.17 -5.14
CA SER A 197 0.04 21.28 -4.60
C SER A 197 -1.45 21.09 -4.92
N SER A 198 -2.33 21.82 -4.22
CA SER A 198 -3.78 21.78 -4.51
C SER A 198 -4.11 22.18 -5.96
N ALA A 199 -3.39 23.14 -6.52
CA ALA A 199 -3.56 23.53 -7.94
C ALA A 199 -3.11 22.42 -8.89
N ASP A 200 -1.99 21.73 -8.56
CA ASP A 200 -1.53 20.58 -9.34
C ASP A 200 -2.53 19.43 -9.33
N ILE A 201 -3.13 19.16 -8.18
CA ILE A 201 -4.14 18.10 -8.02
C ILE A 201 -5.35 18.37 -8.92
N GLN A 202 -5.91 19.57 -8.89
CA GLN A 202 -7.08 19.93 -9.71
C GLN A 202 -6.78 19.81 -11.21
N ASN A 203 -5.65 20.36 -11.65
CA ASN A 203 -5.24 20.24 -13.05
C ASN A 203 -5.00 18.78 -13.45
N HIS A 204 -4.36 18.00 -12.59
CA HIS A 204 -4.08 16.59 -12.86
C HIS A 204 -5.37 15.77 -12.99
N LYS A 205 -6.34 15.95 -12.09
CA LYS A 205 -7.67 15.30 -12.17
C LYS A 205 -8.35 15.57 -13.52
N GLN A 206 -8.35 16.82 -13.98
CA GLN A 206 -8.94 17.19 -15.29
C GLN A 206 -8.22 16.50 -16.44
N GLN A 207 -6.88 16.41 -16.40
CA GLN A 207 -6.12 15.72 -17.44
C GLN A 207 -6.37 14.22 -17.44
N VAL A 208 -6.43 13.59 -16.28
CA VAL A 208 -6.73 12.16 -16.13
C VAL A 208 -8.14 11.85 -16.66
N GLU A 209 -9.15 12.64 -16.28
CA GLU A 209 -10.53 12.48 -16.77
C GLU A 209 -10.60 12.56 -18.30
N ARG A 210 -9.93 13.55 -18.89
CA ARG A 210 -9.85 13.72 -20.34
C ARG A 210 -9.17 12.54 -21.04
N LEU A 211 -8.07 12.03 -20.47
CA LEU A 211 -7.34 10.89 -21.03
C LEU A 211 -8.15 9.60 -20.94
N ILE A 212 -8.89 9.39 -19.85
CA ILE A 212 -9.84 8.27 -19.73
C ILE A 212 -10.85 8.32 -20.87
N GLY A 213 -11.45 9.50 -21.19
CA GLY A 213 -12.37 9.65 -22.31
C GLY A 213 -11.76 9.33 -23.68
N LEU A 214 -10.46 9.63 -23.88
CA LEU A 214 -9.74 9.23 -25.10
C LEU A 214 -9.56 7.70 -25.18
N ILE A 215 -9.22 7.06 -24.05
CA ILE A 215 -9.05 5.61 -23.97
C ILE A 215 -10.39 4.89 -24.17
N GLU A 216 -11.47 5.35 -23.54
CA GLU A 216 -12.84 4.83 -23.74
C GLU A 216 -13.24 4.85 -25.22
N THR A 217 -12.98 5.99 -25.88
CA THR A 217 -13.30 6.17 -27.30
C THR A 217 -12.53 5.21 -28.19
N GLU A 218 -11.23 5.03 -27.93
CA GLU A 218 -10.36 4.17 -28.72
C GLU A 218 -10.68 2.68 -28.53
N LEU A 219 -10.84 2.26 -27.25
CA LEU A 219 -11.12 0.87 -26.90
C LEU A 219 -12.60 0.48 -27.04
N LYS A 220 -13.50 1.46 -27.18
CA LYS A 220 -14.97 1.27 -27.23
C LYS A 220 -15.52 0.57 -26.00
N ILE A 221 -15.05 0.96 -24.82
CA ILE A 221 -15.46 0.44 -23.51
C ILE A 221 -15.92 1.60 -22.63
N ASP A 222 -16.75 1.30 -21.63
CA ASP A 222 -17.12 2.24 -20.57
C ASP A 222 -16.22 2.00 -19.36
N LEU A 223 -15.61 3.05 -18.81
CA LEU A 223 -14.73 3.02 -17.67
C LEU A 223 -15.35 3.78 -16.49
N ASN A 224 -15.21 3.24 -15.28
CA ASN A 224 -15.72 3.90 -14.06
C ASN A 224 -14.57 4.33 -13.13
N PRO A 225 -14.05 5.55 -13.27
CA PRO A 225 -12.98 6.06 -12.41
C PRO A 225 -13.43 6.32 -10.96
N GLN A 226 -14.72 6.20 -10.65
CA GLN A 226 -15.28 6.32 -9.30
C GLN A 226 -15.47 4.95 -8.62
N GLN A 227 -15.10 3.86 -9.26
CA GLN A 227 -15.14 2.53 -8.65
C GLN A 227 -14.27 2.50 -7.39
N LYS A 228 -14.76 1.83 -6.34
CA LYS A 228 -13.97 1.60 -5.12
C LYS A 228 -12.64 0.92 -5.45
N SER A 229 -11.59 1.29 -4.72
CA SER A 229 -10.21 0.78 -4.87
C SER A 229 -9.51 1.15 -6.18
N SER A 230 -10.16 1.84 -7.11
CA SER A 230 -9.53 2.24 -8.39
C SER A 230 -8.39 3.25 -8.21
N GLY A 231 -8.35 3.98 -7.09
CA GLY A 231 -7.32 5.00 -6.82
C GLY A 231 -6.02 4.47 -6.24
N ALA A 232 -5.93 3.20 -5.85
CA ALA A 232 -4.71 2.65 -5.28
C ALA A 232 -3.53 2.81 -6.24
N ALA A 233 -2.33 3.04 -5.67
CA ALA A 233 -1.10 3.30 -6.41
C ALA A 233 -1.22 4.45 -7.44
N GLY A 234 -1.96 5.53 -7.11
CA GLY A 234 -2.14 6.67 -8.00
C GLY A 234 -2.94 6.35 -9.26
N GLY A 235 -3.87 5.41 -9.16
CA GLY A 235 -4.73 4.94 -10.22
C GLY A 235 -4.21 3.74 -11.01
N LEU A 236 -3.08 3.17 -10.63
CA LEU A 236 -2.56 1.94 -11.26
C LEU A 236 -3.60 0.82 -11.20
N THR A 237 -4.28 0.66 -10.06
CA THR A 237 -5.34 -0.35 -9.88
C THR A 237 -6.50 -0.16 -10.83
N PHE A 238 -6.88 1.07 -11.17
CA PHE A 238 -7.89 1.35 -12.19
C PHE A 238 -7.53 0.73 -13.53
N THR A 239 -6.33 1.01 -14.03
CA THR A 239 -5.86 0.49 -15.32
C THR A 239 -5.73 -1.04 -15.31
N LEU A 240 -5.11 -1.60 -14.27
CA LEU A 240 -4.96 -3.05 -14.16
C LEU A 240 -6.33 -3.77 -14.11
N ASN A 241 -7.31 -3.20 -13.41
CA ASN A 241 -8.63 -3.81 -13.29
C ASN A 241 -9.52 -3.57 -14.53
N GLN A 242 -9.75 -2.31 -14.90
CA GLN A 242 -10.79 -2.00 -15.88
C GLN A 242 -10.34 -2.05 -17.33
N ILE A 243 -9.03 -1.91 -17.59
CA ILE A 243 -8.48 -1.96 -18.95
C ILE A 243 -7.83 -3.31 -19.22
N LEU A 244 -7.08 -3.85 -18.24
CA LEU A 244 -6.32 -5.10 -18.39
C LEU A 244 -7.00 -6.31 -17.74
N GLY A 245 -8.19 -6.16 -17.17
CA GLY A 245 -9.02 -7.26 -16.65
C GLY A 245 -8.48 -7.98 -15.41
N CYS A 246 -7.52 -7.40 -14.70
CA CYS A 246 -6.94 -7.99 -13.49
C CYS A 246 -7.94 -8.02 -12.34
N GLU A 247 -7.89 -9.07 -11.51
CA GLU A 247 -8.71 -9.21 -10.30
C GLU A 247 -8.16 -8.30 -9.18
N VAL A 248 -9.03 -7.49 -8.55
CA VAL A 248 -8.65 -6.68 -7.37
C VAL A 248 -9.11 -7.38 -6.11
N LEU A 249 -8.17 -7.61 -5.20
CA LEU A 249 -8.40 -8.23 -3.89
C LEU A 249 -8.07 -7.26 -2.76
N ASN A 250 -8.73 -7.44 -1.61
CA ASN A 250 -8.34 -6.75 -0.38
C ASN A 250 -7.00 -7.32 0.12
N GLY A 251 -6.00 -6.46 0.30
CA GLY A 251 -4.65 -6.86 0.72
C GLY A 251 -4.61 -7.49 2.12
N PRO A 252 -5.21 -6.87 3.16
CA PRO A 252 -5.38 -7.45 4.48
C PRO A 252 -6.00 -8.85 4.48
N GLU A 253 -7.12 -9.03 3.79
CA GLU A 253 -7.78 -10.35 3.69
C GLU A 253 -6.86 -11.39 3.03
N TYR A 254 -6.17 -11.00 1.96
CA TYR A 254 -5.18 -11.87 1.31
C TYR A 254 -4.09 -12.28 2.30
N PHE A 255 -3.48 -11.31 3.01
CA PHE A 255 -2.44 -11.57 4.00
C PHE A 255 -2.90 -12.51 5.11
N LEU A 256 -4.06 -12.22 5.72
CA LEU A 256 -4.63 -13.02 6.81
C LEU A 256 -4.93 -14.46 6.37
N LYS A 257 -5.44 -14.64 5.15
CA LYS A 257 -5.70 -15.95 4.55
C LYS A 257 -4.40 -16.73 4.33
N GLN A 258 -3.40 -16.09 3.71
CA GLN A 258 -2.15 -16.77 3.36
C GLN A 258 -1.34 -17.19 4.59
N THR A 259 -1.33 -16.35 5.63
CA THR A 259 -0.58 -16.60 6.87
C THR A 259 -1.35 -17.47 7.87
N GLY A 260 -2.66 -17.60 7.73
CA GLY A 260 -3.54 -18.28 8.69
C GLY A 260 -3.57 -17.61 10.06
N LEU A 261 -3.23 -16.30 10.14
CA LEU A 261 -3.08 -15.58 11.41
C LEU A 261 -4.40 -15.54 12.21
N LEU A 262 -5.55 -15.40 11.56
CA LEU A 262 -6.86 -15.39 12.23
C LEU A 262 -7.09 -16.65 13.08
N ASN A 263 -6.62 -17.82 12.65
CA ASN A 263 -6.76 -19.07 13.40
C ASN A 263 -5.95 -19.08 14.71
N LYS A 264 -4.95 -18.20 14.82
CA LYS A 264 -4.09 -18.09 16.00
C LYS A 264 -4.68 -17.15 17.07
N LEU A 265 -5.60 -16.25 16.72
CA LEU A 265 -6.10 -15.20 17.62
C LEU A 265 -6.74 -15.77 18.89
N LYS A 266 -7.50 -16.87 18.77
CA LYS A 266 -8.28 -17.46 19.86
C LYS A 266 -7.45 -17.94 21.06
N LYS A 267 -6.13 -18.05 20.94
CA LYS A 267 -5.26 -18.49 22.04
C LYS A 267 -4.74 -17.33 22.91
N TYR A 268 -5.03 -16.09 22.54
CA TYR A 268 -4.56 -14.91 23.26
C TYR A 268 -5.67 -14.27 24.07
N ASP A 269 -5.33 -13.90 25.30
CA ASP A 269 -6.20 -13.18 26.23
C ASP A 269 -6.13 -11.67 26.00
N ILE A 270 -4.95 -11.19 25.55
CA ILE A 270 -4.63 -9.78 25.30
C ILE A 270 -4.08 -9.61 23.89
N GLY A 271 -4.65 -8.65 23.14
CA GLY A 271 -4.14 -8.16 21.88
C GLY A 271 -3.66 -6.72 22.00
N ILE A 272 -2.40 -6.47 21.61
CA ILE A 272 -1.84 -5.12 21.49
C ILE A 272 -1.73 -4.79 20.00
N PHE A 273 -2.47 -3.78 19.56
CA PHE A 273 -2.59 -3.39 18.16
C PHE A 273 -1.79 -2.11 17.92
N CYS A 274 -0.81 -2.19 17.02
CA CYS A 274 0.15 -1.12 16.78
C CYS A 274 0.00 -0.55 15.38
N GLU A 275 -0.24 0.76 15.28
CA GLU A 275 -0.34 1.50 14.02
C GLU A 275 0.18 2.93 14.21
N GLY A 276 0.73 3.55 13.15
CA GLY A 276 1.21 4.93 13.21
C GLY A 276 0.09 5.95 13.47
N LYS A 277 -1.08 5.73 12.90
CA LYS A 277 -2.28 6.56 13.13
C LYS A 277 -3.53 5.70 12.99
N PHE A 278 -4.27 5.55 14.08
CA PHE A 278 -5.56 4.87 14.08
C PHE A 278 -6.70 5.89 13.98
N ASP A 279 -7.52 5.78 12.95
CA ASP A 279 -8.73 6.56 12.73
C ASP A 279 -9.83 5.68 12.12
N GLU A 280 -10.97 6.27 11.74
CA GLU A 280 -12.09 5.53 11.15
C GLU A 280 -11.68 4.74 9.91
N SER A 281 -10.71 5.24 9.12
CA SER A 281 -10.21 4.54 7.95
C SER A 281 -9.46 3.24 8.29
N SER A 282 -8.94 3.11 9.52
CA SER A 282 -8.30 1.87 9.99
C SER A 282 -9.28 0.72 10.12
N LEU A 283 -10.58 1.03 10.29
CA LEU A 283 -11.68 0.04 10.37
C LEU A 283 -12.28 -0.30 9.00
N GLU A 284 -11.92 0.43 7.95
CA GLU A 284 -12.45 0.26 6.61
C GLU A 284 -11.62 -0.72 5.76
N GLY A 285 -11.36 -1.92 6.31
CA GLY A 285 -10.66 -2.99 5.60
C GLY A 285 -9.15 -2.94 5.63
N LYS A 286 -8.53 -2.17 6.56
CA LYS A 286 -7.09 -2.24 6.85
C LYS A 286 -6.79 -3.35 7.85
N ILE A 287 -5.54 -3.80 7.87
CA ILE A 287 -5.10 -4.98 8.62
C ILE A 287 -5.35 -4.88 10.12
N ILE A 288 -5.11 -3.74 10.75
CA ILE A 288 -5.32 -3.55 12.20
C ILE A 288 -6.81 -3.61 12.54
N GLY A 289 -7.68 -3.01 11.71
CA GLY A 289 -9.13 -3.09 11.88
C GLY A 289 -9.67 -4.50 11.71
N GLU A 290 -9.21 -5.24 10.69
CA GLU A 290 -9.63 -6.64 10.46
C GLU A 290 -9.23 -7.56 11.63
N LEU A 291 -8.03 -7.39 12.17
CA LEU A 291 -7.57 -8.13 13.33
C LEU A 291 -8.36 -7.77 14.58
N LEU A 292 -8.60 -6.46 14.83
CA LEU A 292 -9.37 -5.97 15.97
C LEU A 292 -10.80 -6.51 15.94
N ASN A 293 -11.46 -6.48 14.80
CA ASN A 293 -12.82 -7.00 14.62
C ASN A 293 -12.90 -8.52 14.83
N SER A 294 -11.81 -9.24 14.64
CA SER A 294 -11.73 -10.70 14.77
C SER A 294 -11.20 -11.15 16.15
N PHE A 295 -10.81 -10.22 17.02
CA PHE A 295 -10.20 -10.52 18.31
C PHE A 295 -11.23 -10.50 19.44
N GLU A 296 -11.29 -11.55 20.24
CA GLU A 296 -12.28 -11.73 21.32
C GLU A 296 -11.74 -11.34 22.73
N GLY A 297 -10.42 -11.12 22.87
CA GLY A 297 -9.79 -10.79 24.15
C GLY A 297 -9.79 -9.29 24.45
N SER A 298 -9.05 -8.90 25.50
CA SER A 298 -8.84 -7.48 25.84
C SER A 298 -7.91 -6.82 24.82
N SER A 299 -8.37 -5.75 24.17
CA SER A 299 -7.64 -5.04 23.10
C SER A 299 -7.02 -3.76 23.63
N TYR A 300 -5.74 -3.53 23.33
CA TYR A 300 -5.00 -2.33 23.67
C TYR A 300 -4.44 -1.69 22.41
N PHE A 301 -4.52 -0.37 22.32
CA PHE A 301 -3.82 0.38 21.28
C PHE A 301 -2.46 0.87 21.79
N LEU A 302 -1.42 0.66 21.01
CA LEU A 302 -0.08 1.20 21.23
C LEU A 302 0.45 1.77 19.93
N GLY A 303 0.51 3.10 19.78
CA GLY A 303 0.84 3.65 18.47
C GLY A 303 1.18 5.13 18.44
N GLY A 304 1.26 5.68 17.23
CA GLY A 304 1.61 7.08 17.02
C GLY A 304 0.51 8.02 17.52
N GLN A 305 -0.67 7.96 16.93
CA GLN A 305 -1.82 8.80 17.27
C GLN A 305 -3.13 8.01 17.19
N TYR A 306 -4.02 8.26 18.13
CA TYR A 306 -5.41 7.79 18.10
C TYR A 306 -6.34 8.95 17.73
N LYS A 307 -7.09 8.82 16.64
CA LYS A 307 -7.96 9.88 16.10
C LYS A 307 -9.41 9.45 15.89
N ALA A 308 -9.73 8.18 16.14
CA ALA A 308 -11.12 7.71 16.05
C ALA A 308 -12.00 8.39 17.12
N GLU A 309 -13.23 8.74 16.75
CA GLU A 309 -14.19 9.39 17.65
C GLU A 309 -14.66 8.46 18.76
N VAL A 310 -14.73 7.17 18.48
CA VAL A 310 -15.16 6.12 19.40
C VAL A 310 -13.96 5.36 19.93
N ASN A 311 -13.98 4.98 21.20
CA ASN A 311 -12.94 4.12 21.77
C ASN A 311 -13.22 2.65 21.45
N TYR A 312 -12.33 2.04 20.67
CA TYR A 312 -12.39 0.61 20.28
C TYR A 312 -11.50 -0.28 21.15
N PHE A 313 -10.76 0.28 22.10
CA PHE A 313 -9.76 -0.44 22.89
C PHE A 313 -10.04 -0.33 24.39
N THR A 314 -9.58 -1.30 25.16
CA THR A 314 -9.60 -1.24 26.62
C THR A 314 -8.81 -0.06 27.15
N ASN A 315 -7.62 0.18 26.59
CA ASN A 315 -6.78 1.35 26.85
C ASN A 315 -6.00 1.76 25.60
N ILE A 316 -5.61 3.04 25.56
CA ILE A 316 -4.90 3.68 24.46
C ILE A 316 -3.59 4.26 24.99
N PHE A 317 -2.48 3.95 24.33
CA PHE A 317 -1.13 4.42 24.62
C PHE A 317 -0.53 5.04 23.37
N GLU A 318 -0.35 6.36 23.37
CA GLU A 318 0.09 7.14 22.22
C GLU A 318 1.50 7.68 22.39
N CYS A 319 2.27 7.67 21.30
CA CYS A 319 3.53 8.41 21.21
C CYS A 319 3.31 9.93 21.15
N GLY A 320 2.13 10.37 20.73
CA GLY A 320 1.76 11.77 20.56
C GLY A 320 2.50 12.47 19.42
N ALA A 321 2.30 13.78 19.29
CA ALA A 321 2.84 14.56 18.16
C ALA A 321 4.39 14.55 18.07
N LYS A 322 5.09 14.47 19.20
CA LYS A 322 6.56 14.38 19.23
C LYS A 322 7.10 13.03 18.78
N GLY A 323 6.25 12.00 18.73
CA GLY A 323 6.61 10.67 18.24
C GLY A 323 7.09 10.68 16.79
N ILE A 324 6.74 11.68 15.97
CA ILE A 324 7.26 11.82 14.60
C ILE A 324 8.75 12.18 14.60
N GLU A 325 9.21 12.99 15.52
CA GLU A 325 10.61 13.45 15.59
C GLU A 325 11.54 12.43 16.24
N GLN A 326 11.05 11.72 17.26
CA GLN A 326 11.81 10.72 18.03
C GLN A 326 11.00 9.45 18.24
N PRO A 327 10.66 8.71 17.17
CA PRO A 327 9.66 7.65 17.21
C PRO A 327 10.03 6.49 18.15
N ARG A 328 11.29 6.05 18.18
CA ARG A 328 11.75 4.98 19.08
C ARG A 328 11.63 5.35 20.56
N GLN A 329 11.98 6.60 20.92
CA GLN A 329 11.91 7.05 22.29
C GLN A 329 10.46 7.09 22.79
N TYR A 330 9.58 7.77 22.06
CA TYR A 330 8.18 7.93 22.49
C TYR A 330 7.40 6.63 22.46
N LEU A 331 7.71 5.71 21.52
CA LEU A 331 7.16 4.36 21.52
C LEU A 331 7.63 3.58 22.77
N SER A 332 8.90 3.71 23.17
CA SER A 332 9.42 3.10 24.41
C SER A 332 8.70 3.65 25.64
N GLU A 333 8.48 4.96 25.70
CA GLU A 333 7.74 5.59 26.80
C GLU A 333 6.29 5.10 26.87
N ALA A 334 5.57 5.08 25.75
CA ALA A 334 4.21 4.57 25.66
C ALA A 334 4.13 3.07 26.02
N THR A 335 5.13 2.27 25.61
CA THR A 335 5.23 0.85 25.99
C THR A 335 5.39 0.66 27.49
N LYS A 336 6.19 1.50 28.15
CA LYS A 336 6.35 1.47 29.63
C LYS A 336 5.05 1.80 30.34
N GLU A 337 4.26 2.73 29.83
CA GLU A 337 2.95 3.05 30.43
C GLU A 337 1.96 1.88 30.25
N LEU A 338 1.96 1.22 29.07
CA LEU A 338 1.20 -0.02 28.86
C LEU A 338 1.61 -1.11 29.88
N ILE A 339 2.90 -1.34 30.07
CA ILE A 339 3.43 -2.34 31.02
C ILE A 339 2.93 -2.11 32.44
N LYS A 340 2.84 -0.86 32.88
CA LYS A 340 2.31 -0.55 34.24
C LYS A 340 0.88 -1.03 34.45
N THR A 341 0.09 -1.20 33.41
CA THR A 341 -1.29 -1.72 33.56
C THR A 341 -1.29 -3.21 33.84
N PHE A 342 -0.30 -3.96 33.34
CA PHE A 342 -0.18 -5.40 33.57
C PHE A 342 0.42 -5.76 34.94
N GLN A 343 1.04 -4.79 35.63
CA GLN A 343 1.66 -4.97 36.95
C GLN A 343 0.73 -4.60 38.12
N LYS A 344 -0.45 -4.02 37.81
CA LYS A 344 -1.42 -3.60 38.84
C LYS A 344 -2.46 -4.68 39.15
N ASP A 345 -2.54 -5.72 38.35
CA ASP A 345 -3.39 -6.89 38.51
C ASP A 345 -2.55 -8.08 39.04
#